data_f162a7b3fd0abf55cffc695333e638fb
#
_entry.id   f162a7b3fd0abf55cffc695333e638fb
#
_cell.length_a   1.000
_cell.length_b   1.000
_cell.length_c   1.000
_cell.angle_alpha   90.00
_cell.angle_beta   90.00
_cell.angle_gamma   90.00
#
_symmetry.space_group_name_H-M   'P 1'
#
loop_
_entity.id
_entity.type
_entity.pdbx_description
1 polymer ?
#
loop_
_entity_poly.entity_id
_entity_poly.type
_entity_poly.pdbx_seq_one_letter_code
_entity_poly.pdbx_strand_id
1 'polypeptide(L)'
;MATNFELMKLPYAEDALEPVISRQTISFHYGKHLQAYVNNLNALLPGSGFEGKSLTDIVKQSNGGIFNNAGQILNHELYFGQFCSPKANNVPAGDIAAAITRDFGSFDAFKEE
;
A
#
# COMPACT_ATOMS: atom_id res chain seq x y z
N MET A 1 -9.35 25.49 -1.97
CA MET A 1 -10.14 24.29 -2.31
C MET A 1 -9.55 23.05 -1.69
N ALA A 2 -10.39 22.22 -1.12
CA ALA A 2 -9.94 20.92 -0.62
C ALA A 2 -9.51 20.03 -1.79
N THR A 3 -8.38 19.36 -1.64
CA THR A 3 -7.89 18.39 -2.61
C THR A 3 -8.38 17.00 -2.18
N ASN A 4 -9.15 16.36 -3.05
CA ASN A 4 -9.59 14.99 -2.80
C ASN A 4 -8.53 14.00 -3.25
N PHE A 5 -8.42 12.91 -2.52
CA PHE A 5 -7.57 11.80 -2.93
C PHE A 5 -8.31 10.90 -3.90
N GLU A 6 -7.56 10.28 -4.77
CA GLU A 6 -8.08 9.33 -5.76
C GLU A 6 -7.49 7.96 -5.50
N LEU A 7 -8.22 6.93 -5.91
CA LEU A 7 -7.70 5.56 -5.89
C LEU A 7 -6.44 5.51 -6.76
N MET A 8 -5.35 4.94 -6.23
CA MET A 8 -4.11 4.77 -6.98
C MET A 8 -4.37 3.98 -8.26
N LYS A 9 -3.56 4.23 -9.28
CA LYS A 9 -3.59 3.43 -10.50
C LYS A 9 -2.69 2.22 -10.30
N LEU A 10 -3.24 1.00 -10.53
CA LEU A 10 -2.42 -0.21 -10.48
C LEU A 10 -1.36 -0.15 -11.59
N PRO A 11 -0.09 -0.47 -11.28
CA PRO A 11 0.97 -0.49 -12.30
C PRO A 11 0.96 -1.74 -13.18
N TYR A 12 -0.07 -2.57 -13.07
CA TYR A 12 -0.23 -3.83 -13.82
C TYR A 12 -1.72 -4.13 -14.00
N ALA A 13 -2.03 -5.08 -14.90
CA ALA A 13 -3.40 -5.54 -15.10
C ALA A 13 -3.89 -6.33 -13.88
N GLU A 14 -5.19 -6.33 -13.63
CA GLU A 14 -5.76 -7.00 -12.45
C GLU A 14 -5.48 -8.52 -12.44
N ASP A 15 -5.25 -9.14 -13.59
CA ASP A 15 -4.94 -10.57 -13.70
C ASP A 15 -3.43 -10.86 -13.78
N ALA A 16 -2.58 -9.84 -13.71
CA ALA A 16 -1.13 -10.00 -13.91
C ALA A 16 -0.46 -10.83 -12.82
N LEU A 17 -1.07 -10.96 -11.64
CA LEU A 17 -0.51 -11.69 -10.51
C LEU A 17 -0.99 -13.14 -10.45
N GLU A 18 -1.86 -13.54 -11.36
CA GLU A 18 -2.31 -14.94 -11.42
C GLU A 18 -1.17 -15.86 -11.81
N PRO A 19 -1.15 -17.11 -11.32
CA PRO A 19 -2.16 -17.75 -10.47
C PRO A 19 -1.97 -17.53 -8.97
N VAL A 20 -0.99 -16.71 -8.56
CA VAL A 20 -0.67 -16.52 -7.14
C VAL A 20 -1.74 -15.68 -6.43
N ILE A 21 -2.12 -14.56 -7.04
CA ILE A 21 -3.22 -13.72 -6.54
C ILE A 21 -4.23 -13.59 -7.68
N SER A 22 -5.48 -13.99 -7.42
CA SER A 22 -6.50 -14.00 -8.47
C SER A 22 -6.97 -12.59 -8.82
N ARG A 23 -7.47 -12.44 -10.04
CA ARG A 23 -8.12 -11.22 -10.48
C ARG A 23 -9.26 -10.82 -9.54
N GLN A 24 -10.04 -11.80 -9.08
CA GLN A 24 -11.14 -11.54 -8.16
C GLN A 24 -10.65 -10.95 -6.85
N THR A 25 -9.57 -11.49 -6.27
CA THR A 25 -8.96 -10.94 -5.05
C THR A 25 -8.54 -9.50 -5.27
N ILE A 26 -7.87 -9.19 -6.38
CA ILE A 26 -7.45 -7.82 -6.68
C ILE A 26 -8.67 -6.91 -6.83
N SER A 27 -9.71 -7.34 -7.52
CA SER A 27 -10.89 -6.51 -7.72
C SER A 27 -11.59 -6.15 -6.40
N PHE A 28 -11.57 -7.04 -5.41
CA PHE A 28 -12.11 -6.75 -4.07
C PHE A 28 -11.12 -5.94 -3.23
N HIS A 29 -9.87 -6.37 -3.15
CA HIS A 29 -8.89 -5.74 -2.26
C HIS A 29 -8.56 -4.31 -2.71
N TYR A 30 -8.37 -4.12 -4.00
CA TYR A 30 -8.09 -2.83 -4.60
C TYR A 30 -9.37 -2.04 -4.86
N GLY A 31 -10.31 -2.64 -5.60
CA GLY A 31 -11.47 -1.93 -6.14
C GLY A 31 -12.56 -1.62 -5.12
N LYS A 32 -12.64 -2.38 -4.03
CA LYS A 32 -13.63 -2.14 -2.97
C LYS A 32 -12.98 -1.75 -1.66
N HIS A 33 -12.03 -2.54 -1.18
CA HIS A 33 -11.45 -2.33 0.14
C HIS A 33 -10.62 -1.04 0.20
N LEU A 34 -9.64 -0.88 -0.70
CA LEU A 34 -8.85 0.33 -0.76
C LEU A 34 -9.71 1.55 -1.13
N GLN A 35 -10.64 1.39 -2.06
CA GLN A 35 -11.54 2.47 -2.45
C GLN A 35 -12.34 3.00 -1.26
N ALA A 36 -12.75 2.13 -0.34
CA ALA A 36 -13.48 2.54 0.86
C ALA A 36 -12.64 3.46 1.74
N TYR A 37 -11.35 3.16 1.92
CA TYR A 37 -10.45 4.05 2.68
C TYR A 37 -10.30 5.41 2.02
N VAL A 38 -10.19 5.44 0.70
CA VAL A 38 -10.11 6.70 -0.05
C VAL A 38 -11.39 7.51 0.14
N ASN A 39 -12.54 6.89 -0.01
CA ASN A 39 -13.84 7.55 0.17
C ASN A 39 -13.99 8.08 1.60
N ASN A 40 -13.62 7.28 2.59
CA ASN A 40 -13.73 7.68 3.99
C ASN A 40 -12.81 8.85 4.32
N LEU A 41 -11.57 8.84 3.84
CA LEU A 41 -10.66 9.97 4.05
C LEU A 41 -11.23 11.23 3.43
N ASN A 42 -11.68 11.16 2.20
CA ASN A 42 -12.26 12.31 1.51
C ASN A 42 -13.48 12.88 2.25
N ALA A 43 -14.27 12.02 2.90
CA ALA A 43 -15.40 12.46 3.71
C ALA A 43 -14.98 13.14 5.02
N LEU A 44 -13.85 12.76 5.58
CA LEU A 44 -13.36 13.29 6.86
C LEU A 44 -12.52 14.56 6.72
N LEU A 45 -11.97 14.84 5.55
CA LEU A 45 -11.05 15.96 5.35
C LEU A 45 -11.71 17.35 5.46
N PRO A 46 -12.93 17.61 4.94
CA PRO A 46 -13.51 18.95 5.02
C PRO A 46 -13.62 19.43 6.46
N GLY A 47 -13.07 20.60 6.73
CA GLY A 47 -13.08 21.23 8.06
C GLY A 47 -12.08 20.66 9.06
N SER A 48 -11.22 19.71 8.63
CA SER A 48 -10.26 19.05 9.52
C SER A 48 -8.97 19.83 9.76
N GLY A 49 -8.65 20.78 8.87
CA GLY A 49 -7.35 21.47 8.86
C GLY A 49 -6.30 20.74 8.05
N PHE A 50 -6.61 19.57 7.50
CA PHE A 50 -5.68 18.78 6.70
C PHE A 50 -5.96 18.86 5.19
N GLU A 51 -6.92 19.68 4.79
CA GLU A 51 -7.23 19.89 3.38
C GLU A 51 -5.99 20.42 2.65
N GLY A 52 -5.75 19.89 1.46
CA GLY A 52 -4.63 20.30 0.63
C GLY A 52 -3.27 19.74 1.03
N LYS A 53 -3.19 18.99 2.13
CA LYS A 53 -1.94 18.36 2.54
C LYS A 53 -1.72 17.04 1.80
N SER A 54 -0.45 16.65 1.66
CA SER A 54 -0.10 15.37 1.06
C SER A 54 -0.53 14.21 1.98
N LEU A 55 -0.71 13.03 1.40
CA LEU A 55 -1.05 11.84 2.18
C LEU A 55 -0.02 11.59 3.28
N THR A 56 1.26 11.70 2.95
CA THR A 56 2.35 11.50 3.91
C THR A 56 2.27 12.50 5.07
N ASP A 57 2.00 13.76 4.78
CA ASP A 57 1.88 14.78 5.83
C ASP A 57 0.67 14.51 6.73
N ILE A 58 -0.44 14.08 6.16
CA ILE A 58 -1.62 13.71 6.93
C ILE A 58 -1.29 12.55 7.87
N VAL A 59 -0.64 11.51 7.38
CA VAL A 59 -0.25 10.37 8.22
C VAL A 59 0.65 10.81 9.37
N LYS A 60 1.59 11.73 9.12
CA LYS A 60 2.53 12.20 10.15
C LYS A 60 1.88 13.07 11.21
N GLN A 61 0.86 13.82 10.89
CA GLN A 61 0.34 14.91 11.73
C GLN A 61 -1.04 14.65 12.29
N SER A 62 -1.79 13.69 11.74
CA SER A 62 -3.18 13.43 12.13
C SER A 62 -3.29 12.34 13.19
N ASN A 63 -4.50 12.17 13.68
CA ASN A 63 -4.86 11.07 14.59
C ASN A 63 -6.29 10.62 14.28
N GLY A 64 -6.74 9.59 15.00
CA GLY A 64 -8.12 9.09 14.88
C GLY A 64 -8.48 8.61 13.50
N GLY A 65 -9.70 8.88 13.05
CA GLY A 65 -10.23 8.40 11.77
C GLY A 65 -9.44 8.87 10.57
N ILE A 66 -8.98 10.12 10.57
CA ILE A 66 -8.17 10.65 9.48
C ILE A 66 -6.84 9.89 9.39
N PHE A 67 -6.16 9.70 10.50
CA PHE A 67 -4.92 8.93 10.55
C PHE A 67 -5.15 7.49 10.10
N ASN A 68 -6.20 6.85 10.61
CA ASN A 68 -6.47 5.45 10.29
C ASN A 68 -6.71 5.24 8.80
N ASN A 69 -7.55 6.07 8.19
CA ASN A 69 -7.83 5.94 6.75
C ASN A 69 -6.65 6.35 5.89
N ALA A 70 -5.97 7.44 6.22
CA ALA A 70 -4.79 7.88 5.47
C ALA A 70 -3.66 6.85 5.58
N GLY A 71 -3.44 6.28 6.74
CA GLY A 71 -2.44 5.23 6.96
C GLY A 71 -2.75 3.98 6.15
N GLN A 72 -4.01 3.58 6.11
CA GLN A 72 -4.42 2.42 5.30
C GLN A 72 -4.22 2.67 3.80
N ILE A 73 -4.51 3.88 3.32
CA ILE A 73 -4.26 4.23 1.93
C ILE A 73 -2.77 4.12 1.61
N LEU A 74 -1.92 4.72 2.46
CA LEU A 74 -0.47 4.69 2.25
C LEU A 74 0.07 3.25 2.23
N ASN A 75 -0.36 2.44 3.19
CA ASN A 75 0.06 1.04 3.26
C ASN A 75 -0.37 0.24 2.03
N HIS A 76 -1.60 0.45 1.56
CA HIS A 76 -2.10 -0.25 0.37
C HIS A 76 -1.41 0.20 -0.90
N GLU A 77 -1.05 1.50 -1.00
CA GLU A 77 -0.29 1.99 -2.15
C GLU A 77 1.08 1.32 -2.23
N LEU A 78 1.78 1.20 -1.10
CA LEU A 78 3.06 0.49 -1.03
C LEU A 78 2.86 -1.00 -1.33
N TYR A 79 1.83 -1.60 -0.77
CA TYR A 79 1.54 -3.02 -0.94
C TYR A 79 1.28 -3.37 -2.40
N PHE A 80 0.37 -2.68 -3.06
CA PHE A 80 0.07 -2.95 -4.47
C PHE A 80 1.21 -2.54 -5.40
N GLY A 81 1.96 -1.51 -5.06
CA GLY A 81 3.07 -1.02 -5.88
C GLY A 81 4.26 -1.96 -5.94
N GLN A 82 4.43 -2.86 -4.96
CA GLN A 82 5.58 -3.76 -4.90
C GLN A 82 5.42 -5.04 -5.72
N PHE A 83 4.21 -5.38 -6.13
CA PHE A 83 3.98 -6.63 -6.85
C PHE A 83 4.40 -6.55 -8.31
N CYS A 84 4.78 -7.69 -8.84
CA CYS A 84 4.98 -7.90 -10.27
C CYS A 84 4.46 -9.28 -10.65
N SER A 85 4.40 -9.57 -11.95
CA SER A 85 4.01 -10.89 -12.42
C SER A 85 4.86 -11.97 -11.77
N PRO A 86 4.28 -13.15 -11.47
CA PRO A 86 5.05 -14.24 -10.85
C PRO A 86 6.26 -14.61 -11.68
N LYS A 87 7.36 -14.89 -11.01
CA LYS A 87 8.61 -15.31 -11.67
C LYS A 87 9.34 -16.32 -10.79
N ALA A 88 10.13 -17.18 -11.45
CA ALA A 88 11.01 -18.12 -10.76
C ALA A 88 12.17 -17.35 -10.09
N ASN A 89 12.74 -17.94 -9.03
CA ASN A 89 13.90 -17.37 -8.34
C ASN A 89 13.67 -15.95 -7.81
N ASN A 90 12.48 -15.72 -7.25
CA ASN A 90 12.14 -14.44 -6.66
C ASN A 90 12.73 -14.35 -5.25
N VAL A 91 14.01 -13.96 -5.17
CA VAL A 91 14.75 -13.83 -3.92
C VAL A 91 15.34 -12.42 -3.81
N PRO A 92 15.59 -11.93 -2.58
CA PRO A 92 16.24 -10.64 -2.41
C PRO A 92 17.62 -10.61 -3.05
N ALA A 93 18.01 -9.44 -3.56
CA ALA A 93 19.32 -9.21 -4.19
C ALA A 93 19.82 -7.82 -3.79
N GLY A 94 21.11 -7.58 -3.99
CA GLY A 94 21.72 -6.29 -3.74
C GLY A 94 21.71 -5.86 -2.28
N ASP A 95 21.49 -4.59 -2.04
CA ASP A 95 21.59 -4.00 -0.70
C ASP A 95 20.58 -4.58 0.29
N ILE A 96 19.36 -4.87 -0.16
CA ILE A 96 18.35 -5.45 0.74
C ILE A 96 18.74 -6.88 1.15
N ALA A 97 19.32 -7.66 0.25
CA ALA A 97 19.82 -9.00 0.58
C ALA A 97 20.95 -8.92 1.62
N ALA A 98 21.86 -7.97 1.47
CA ALA A 98 22.96 -7.76 2.42
C ALA A 98 22.43 -7.33 3.78
N ALA A 99 21.42 -6.45 3.83
CA ALA A 99 20.81 -5.99 5.07
C ALA A 99 20.09 -7.14 5.79
N ILE A 100 19.37 -7.98 5.05
CA ILE A 100 18.68 -9.16 5.61
C ILE A 100 19.70 -10.11 6.24
N THR A 101 20.78 -10.41 5.53
CA THR A 101 21.85 -11.29 6.06
C THR A 101 22.50 -10.68 7.31
N ARG A 102 22.76 -9.38 7.29
CA ARG A 102 23.36 -8.68 8.43
C ARG A 102 22.47 -8.75 9.68
N ASP A 103 21.17 -8.54 9.52
CA ASP A 103 20.26 -8.38 10.66
C ASP A 103 19.62 -9.70 11.10
N PHE A 104 19.44 -10.66 10.19
CA PHE A 104 18.73 -11.92 10.46
C PHE A 104 19.59 -13.16 10.24
N GLY A 105 20.77 -13.03 9.67
CA GLY A 105 21.67 -14.15 9.37
C GLY A 105 21.43 -14.80 8.03
N SER A 106 20.16 -14.93 7.59
CA SER A 106 19.80 -15.50 6.30
C SER A 106 18.42 -15.04 5.86
N PHE A 107 18.12 -15.21 4.58
CA PHE A 107 16.78 -14.95 4.06
C PHE A 107 15.74 -15.90 4.67
N ASP A 108 16.10 -17.17 4.86
CA ASP A 108 15.18 -18.14 5.48
C ASP A 108 14.83 -17.74 6.91
N ALA A 109 15.82 -17.31 7.70
CA ALA A 109 15.58 -16.82 9.05
C ALA A 109 14.68 -15.56 9.05
N PHE A 110 14.90 -14.65 8.10
CA PHE A 110 14.05 -13.47 7.94
C PHE A 110 12.61 -13.84 7.66
N LYS A 111 12.37 -14.84 6.79
CA LYS A 111 11.01 -15.27 6.45
C LYS A 111 10.25 -15.87 7.64
N GLU A 112 10.94 -16.38 8.63
CA GLU A 112 10.32 -16.98 9.81
C GLU A 112 9.90 -15.95 10.86
N GLU A 113 10.41 -14.73 10.80
CA GLU A 113 10.01 -13.65 11.70
C GLU A 113 8.66 -13.06 11.32
#